data_e6f3d8c23c6c7f8782d6c1bae9574cdf
#
_entry.id   e6f3d8c23c6c7f8782d6c1bae9574cdf
#
_cell.length_a   1.000
_cell.length_b   1.000
_cell.length_c   1.000
_cell.angle_alpha   90.00
_cell.angle_beta   90.00
_cell.angle_gamma   90.00
#
_symmetry.space_group_name_H-M   'P 1'
#
loop_
_entity.id
_entity.type
_entity.pdbx_description
1 polymer ?
#
loop_
_entity_poly.entity_id
_entity_poly.type
_entity_poly.pdbx_seq_one_letter_code
_entity_poly.pdbx_strand_id
1 'polypeptide(L)'
;MQKYSFHYGEGFLDFSVDESQVIGELHMAETPVLDNVEEKIFAALDNPIDSKPLKDLVKAGDTVCIIANDTTRVANTYVFMPLLLNYLNAQGIPDENIKILFALGTHRDMPHEEMVSEVGEEVARRVKMYNSSCKKS
;
A
#
# COMPACT_ATOMS: atom_id res chain seq x y z
N MET A 1 -30.65 17.27 20.78
CA MET A 1 -30.30 16.04 20.02
C MET A 1 -29.55 16.42 18.79
N GLN A 2 -28.28 16.07 18.72
CA GLN A 2 -27.41 16.25 17.56
C GLN A 2 -27.44 14.98 16.72
N LYS A 3 -27.47 15.13 15.38
CA LYS A 3 -27.48 14.00 14.45
C LYS A 3 -26.09 13.75 13.94
N TYR A 4 -25.73 12.47 13.86
CA TYR A 4 -24.49 11.99 13.31
C TYR A 4 -24.74 10.92 12.26
N SER A 5 -23.85 10.83 11.28
CA SER A 5 -23.88 9.82 10.22
C SER A 5 -22.50 9.18 10.13
N PHE A 6 -22.42 7.87 10.32
CA PHE A 6 -21.18 7.11 10.15
C PHE A 6 -21.26 6.21 8.93
N HIS A 7 -20.13 6.08 8.25
CA HIS A 7 -20.02 5.11 7.17
C HIS A 7 -20.14 3.68 7.73
N TYR A 8 -21.05 2.88 7.18
CA TYR A 8 -21.30 1.50 7.61
C TYR A 8 -21.54 0.59 6.41
N GLY A 9 -20.59 -0.30 6.13
CA GLY A 9 -20.61 -1.11 4.92
C GLY A 9 -20.55 -0.23 3.67
N GLU A 10 -21.53 -0.40 2.76
CA GLU A 10 -21.66 0.41 1.53
C GLU A 10 -22.57 1.63 1.72
N GLY A 11 -23.03 1.90 2.93
CA GLY A 11 -23.96 2.98 3.24
C GLY A 11 -23.58 3.77 4.48
N PHE A 12 -24.58 4.42 5.06
CA PHE A 12 -24.43 5.22 6.26
C PHE A 12 -25.40 4.78 7.35
N LEU A 13 -24.95 4.85 8.59
CA LEU A 13 -25.77 4.66 9.79
C LEU A 13 -25.99 6.01 10.45
N ASP A 14 -27.25 6.47 10.46
CA ASP A 14 -27.66 7.71 11.11
C ASP A 14 -28.12 7.44 12.53
N PHE A 15 -27.72 8.28 13.46
CA PHE A 15 -28.19 8.21 14.84
C PHE A 15 -28.21 9.61 15.47
N SER A 16 -28.88 9.72 16.61
CA SER A 16 -29.01 10.99 17.34
C SER A 16 -28.55 10.81 18.78
N VAL A 17 -27.75 11.77 19.27
CA VAL A 17 -27.25 11.81 20.65
C VAL A 17 -27.70 13.10 21.32
N ASP A 18 -27.95 13.05 22.62
CA ASP A 18 -28.18 14.26 23.40
C ASP A 18 -26.89 15.08 23.44
N GLU A 19 -26.98 16.41 23.18
CA GLU A 19 -25.82 17.30 23.17
C GLU A 19 -25.04 17.28 24.49
N SER A 20 -25.73 17.04 25.61
CA SER A 20 -25.09 16.92 26.93
C SER A 20 -24.17 15.69 27.06
N GLN A 21 -24.30 14.71 26.17
CA GLN A 21 -23.48 13.50 26.13
C GLN A 21 -22.29 13.61 25.18
N VAL A 22 -22.21 14.70 24.40
CA VAL A 22 -21.12 14.94 23.45
C VAL A 22 -20.06 15.81 24.12
N ILE A 23 -18.91 15.25 24.39
CA ILE A 23 -17.79 15.97 25.02
C ILE A 23 -16.91 16.70 24.00
N GLY A 24 -17.04 16.40 22.73
CA GLY A 24 -16.33 17.04 21.63
C GLY A 24 -16.34 16.23 20.35
N GLU A 25 -15.99 16.88 19.26
CA GLU A 25 -15.79 16.26 17.94
C GLU A 25 -14.33 16.40 17.55
N LEU A 26 -13.72 15.29 17.11
CA LEU A 26 -12.35 15.27 16.63
C LEU A 26 -12.36 15.21 15.11
N HIS A 27 -11.74 16.16 14.48
CA HIS A 27 -11.54 16.21 13.04
C HIS A 27 -10.06 16.01 12.72
N MET A 28 -9.78 15.30 11.63
CA MET A 28 -8.42 15.24 11.11
C MET A 28 -8.01 16.64 10.63
N ALA A 29 -6.74 16.99 10.85
CA ALA A 29 -6.19 18.19 10.25
C ALA A 29 -6.28 18.11 8.73
N GLU A 30 -6.63 19.22 8.09
CA GLU A 30 -6.60 19.28 6.62
C GLU A 30 -5.17 19.05 6.13
N THR A 31 -5.02 18.05 5.29
CA THR A 31 -3.75 17.74 4.64
C THR A 31 -3.90 18.03 3.15
N PRO A 32 -3.05 18.89 2.57
CA PRO A 32 -3.12 19.16 1.15
C PRO A 32 -2.92 17.86 0.34
N VAL A 33 -3.69 17.74 -0.73
CA VAL A 33 -3.53 16.66 -1.70
C VAL A 33 -2.15 16.79 -2.34
N LEU A 34 -1.44 15.69 -2.46
CA LEU A 34 -0.12 15.68 -3.10
C LEU A 34 -0.27 15.94 -4.61
N ASP A 35 0.35 17.01 -5.08
CA ASP A 35 0.60 17.21 -6.50
C ASP A 35 1.82 16.39 -6.93
N ASN A 36 1.82 15.89 -8.18
CA ASN A 36 2.96 15.16 -8.75
C ASN A 36 3.40 13.94 -7.89
N VAL A 37 2.47 13.00 -7.68
CA VAL A 37 2.69 11.80 -6.85
C VAL A 37 3.95 11.03 -7.25
N GLU A 38 4.19 10.86 -8.56
CA GLU A 38 5.37 10.19 -9.10
C GLU A 38 6.68 10.86 -8.64
N GLU A 39 6.79 12.18 -8.81
CA GLU A 39 7.96 12.95 -8.38
C GLU A 39 8.21 12.80 -6.87
N LYS A 40 7.14 12.82 -6.07
CA LYS A 40 7.24 12.68 -4.61
C LYS A 40 7.70 11.29 -4.19
N ILE A 41 7.25 10.25 -4.88
CA ILE A 41 7.68 8.88 -4.65
C ILE A 41 9.17 8.74 -4.98
N PHE A 42 9.62 9.21 -6.14
CA PHE A 42 11.03 9.16 -6.50
C PHE A 42 11.91 9.99 -5.56
N ALA A 43 11.45 11.18 -5.17
CA ALA A 43 12.15 11.99 -4.19
C ALA A 43 12.31 11.28 -2.83
N ALA A 44 11.31 10.53 -2.38
CA ALA A 44 11.36 9.75 -1.15
C ALA A 44 12.34 8.55 -1.25
N LEU A 45 12.42 7.90 -2.42
CA LEU A 45 13.38 6.82 -2.68
C LEU A 45 14.83 7.31 -2.74
N ASP A 46 15.02 8.55 -3.24
CA ASP A 46 16.33 9.19 -3.35
C ASP A 46 16.78 9.90 -2.06
N ASN A 47 15.84 10.28 -1.19
CA ASN A 47 16.12 10.98 0.05
C ASN A 47 15.39 10.35 1.26
N PRO A 48 15.71 9.09 1.59
CA PRO A 48 15.06 8.40 2.71
C PRO A 48 15.50 8.96 4.07
N ILE A 49 14.71 8.70 5.11
CA ILE A 49 15.01 9.07 6.49
C ILE A 49 15.97 8.02 7.08
N ASP A 50 17.13 8.47 7.62
CA ASP A 50 18.16 7.65 8.30
C ASP A 50 18.62 6.39 7.53
N SER A 51 18.61 6.45 6.21
CA SER A 51 19.05 5.37 5.32
C SER A 51 19.78 5.93 4.10
N LYS A 52 20.50 5.06 3.39
CA LYS A 52 21.01 5.39 2.06
C LYS A 52 19.87 5.39 1.04
N PRO A 53 19.97 6.18 -0.04
CA PRO A 53 19.08 6.07 -1.19
C PRO A 53 18.92 4.62 -1.67
N LEU A 54 17.74 4.24 -2.14
CA LEU A 54 17.51 2.87 -2.61
C LEU A 54 18.48 2.46 -3.72
N LYS A 55 18.82 3.37 -4.62
CA LYS A 55 19.82 3.15 -5.68
C LYS A 55 21.22 2.77 -5.18
N ASP A 56 21.59 3.18 -3.96
CA ASP A 56 22.86 2.85 -3.33
C ASP A 56 22.81 1.54 -2.52
N LEU A 57 21.62 0.97 -2.32
CA LEU A 57 21.40 -0.28 -1.60
C LEU A 57 21.29 -1.49 -2.54
N VAL A 58 20.98 -1.27 -3.81
CA VAL A 58 20.78 -2.32 -4.82
C VAL A 58 21.87 -2.25 -5.91
N LYS A 59 22.07 -3.37 -6.58
CA LYS A 59 23.03 -3.48 -7.70
C LYS A 59 22.34 -4.14 -8.89
N ALA A 60 22.82 -3.86 -10.10
CA ALA A 60 22.35 -4.50 -11.30
C ALA A 60 22.41 -6.04 -11.18
N GLY A 61 21.31 -6.70 -11.50
CA GLY A 61 21.15 -8.16 -11.41
C GLY A 61 20.80 -8.71 -10.03
N ASP A 62 20.69 -7.88 -8.99
CA ASP A 62 20.21 -8.33 -7.68
C ASP A 62 18.80 -8.93 -7.77
N THR A 63 18.46 -9.82 -6.82
CA THR A 63 17.10 -10.32 -6.63
C THR A 63 16.43 -9.53 -5.51
N VAL A 64 15.24 -9.00 -5.79
CA VAL A 64 14.46 -8.17 -4.86
C VAL A 64 13.17 -8.87 -4.47
N CYS A 65 12.88 -8.91 -3.17
CA CYS A 65 11.58 -9.31 -2.65
C CYS A 65 10.91 -8.09 -2.01
N ILE A 66 9.80 -7.65 -2.60
CA ILE A 66 8.99 -6.56 -2.05
C ILE A 66 7.95 -7.19 -1.13
N ILE A 67 7.94 -6.79 0.14
CA ILE A 67 6.93 -7.21 1.11
C ILE A 67 5.79 -6.19 1.06
N ALA A 68 4.60 -6.65 0.64
CA ALA A 68 3.39 -5.84 0.56
C ALA A 68 2.38 -6.25 1.63
N ASN A 69 1.50 -5.34 2.01
CA ASN A 69 0.35 -5.64 2.87
C ASN A 69 -0.75 -6.40 2.10
N ASP A 70 -1.65 -7.00 2.84
CA ASP A 70 -2.87 -7.60 2.29
C ASP A 70 -4.01 -6.57 2.11
N THR A 71 -5.13 -6.99 1.55
CA THR A 71 -6.33 -6.17 1.27
C THR A 71 -6.97 -5.55 2.52
N THR A 72 -6.57 -5.94 3.72
CA THR A 72 -7.10 -5.34 4.97
C THR A 72 -6.49 -3.97 5.29
N ARG A 73 -5.46 -3.56 4.53
CA ARG A 73 -4.77 -2.27 4.68
C ARG A 73 -4.91 -1.45 3.41
N VAL A 74 -5.58 -0.32 3.51
CA VAL A 74 -5.69 0.63 2.39
C VAL A 74 -4.40 1.43 2.28
N ALA A 75 -3.44 0.92 1.49
CA ALA A 75 -2.14 1.56 1.29
C ALA A 75 -1.97 2.18 -0.10
N ASN A 76 -2.99 2.08 -0.98
CA ASN A 76 -2.91 2.51 -2.37
C ASN A 76 -1.69 1.92 -3.12
N THR A 77 -1.39 0.66 -2.86
CA THR A 77 -0.23 -0.06 -3.39
C THR A 77 -0.18 -0.02 -4.92
N TYR A 78 -1.33 -0.09 -5.58
CA TYR A 78 -1.46 0.01 -7.04
C TYR A 78 -0.98 1.35 -7.62
N VAL A 79 -0.88 2.40 -6.81
CA VAL A 79 -0.37 3.72 -7.24
C VAL A 79 1.15 3.74 -7.28
N PHE A 80 1.80 3.28 -6.22
CA PHE A 80 3.26 3.41 -6.10
C PHE A 80 4.04 2.19 -6.61
N MET A 81 3.44 1.01 -6.65
CA MET A 81 4.16 -0.22 -7.00
C MET A 81 4.70 -0.19 -8.44
N PRO A 82 3.97 0.26 -9.47
CA PRO A 82 4.52 0.40 -10.81
C PRO A 82 5.74 1.33 -10.86
N LEU A 83 5.69 2.43 -10.11
CA LEU A 83 6.79 3.40 -10.03
C LEU A 83 8.03 2.81 -9.35
N LEU A 84 7.82 2.02 -8.27
CA LEU A 84 8.89 1.31 -7.59
C LEU A 84 9.56 0.29 -8.51
N LEU A 85 8.78 -0.49 -9.29
CA LEU A 85 9.35 -1.41 -10.27
C LEU A 85 10.17 -0.68 -11.33
N ASN A 86 9.65 0.42 -11.87
CA ASN A 86 10.37 1.24 -12.85
C ASN A 86 11.68 1.81 -12.27
N TYR A 87 11.66 2.25 -11.00
CA TYR A 87 12.85 2.71 -10.30
C TYR A 87 13.90 1.60 -10.18
N LEU A 88 13.50 0.39 -9.78
CA LEU A 88 14.40 -0.77 -9.69
C LEU A 88 14.93 -1.19 -11.06
N ASN A 89 14.11 -1.18 -12.11
CA ASN A 89 14.58 -1.46 -13.47
C ASN A 89 15.64 -0.45 -13.93
N ALA A 90 15.47 0.83 -13.59
CA ALA A 90 16.49 1.85 -13.90
C ALA A 90 17.83 1.61 -13.20
N GLN A 91 17.84 0.84 -12.09
CA GLN A 91 19.07 0.39 -11.42
C GLN A 91 19.62 -0.94 -12.00
N GLY A 92 19.05 -1.46 -13.08
CA GLY A 92 19.48 -2.71 -13.73
C GLY A 92 18.95 -3.98 -13.10
N ILE A 93 17.84 -3.92 -12.36
CA ILE A 93 17.13 -5.07 -11.80
C ILE A 93 15.92 -5.38 -12.68
N PRO A 94 15.94 -6.44 -13.51
CA PRO A 94 14.84 -6.76 -14.40
C PRO A 94 13.65 -7.36 -13.62
N ASP A 95 12.44 -7.30 -14.21
CA ASP A 95 11.20 -7.75 -13.58
C ASP A 95 11.25 -9.22 -13.12
N GLU A 96 11.94 -10.10 -13.86
CA GLU A 96 12.12 -11.52 -13.49
C GLU A 96 12.90 -11.71 -12.18
N ASN A 97 13.69 -10.72 -11.78
CA ASN A 97 14.42 -10.74 -10.51
C ASN A 97 13.63 -10.12 -9.35
N ILE A 98 12.42 -9.60 -9.62
CA ILE A 98 11.58 -8.97 -8.60
C ILE A 98 10.40 -9.90 -8.27
N LYS A 99 10.09 -10.03 -6.99
CA LYS A 99 8.94 -10.79 -6.49
C LYS A 99 8.19 -9.94 -5.45
N ILE A 100 6.87 -10.12 -5.39
CA ILE A 100 6.04 -9.54 -4.34
C ILE A 100 5.58 -10.65 -3.41
N LEU A 101 5.76 -10.45 -2.11
CA LEU A 101 5.29 -11.33 -1.05
C LEU A 101 4.27 -10.57 -0.19
N PHE A 102 3.01 -10.99 -0.21
CA PHE A 102 1.97 -10.41 0.65
C PHE A 102 2.13 -10.93 2.08
N ALA A 103 2.30 -10.01 3.03
CA ALA A 103 2.48 -10.30 4.44
C ALA A 103 1.12 -10.51 5.12
N LEU A 104 0.61 -11.72 5.09
CA LEU A 104 -0.74 -12.07 5.56
C LEU A 104 -0.85 -12.21 7.09
N GLY A 105 0.25 -12.44 7.80
CA GLY A 105 0.20 -12.78 9.21
C GLY A 105 -0.66 -14.03 9.44
N THR A 106 -1.77 -13.89 10.18
CA THR A 106 -2.72 -14.98 10.46
C THR A 106 -3.95 -14.98 9.54
N HIS A 107 -4.01 -14.05 8.59
CA HIS A 107 -5.10 -13.97 7.63
C HIS A 107 -5.11 -15.16 6.66
N ARG A 108 -6.21 -15.36 5.95
CA ARG A 108 -6.31 -16.35 4.88
C ARG A 108 -5.43 -15.96 3.69
N ASP A 109 -5.09 -16.92 2.89
CA ASP A 109 -4.42 -16.67 1.61
C ASP A 109 -5.32 -15.78 0.71
N MET A 110 -4.71 -14.81 0.05
CA MET A 110 -5.38 -13.98 -0.94
C MET A 110 -5.52 -14.75 -2.25
N PRO A 111 -6.73 -14.82 -2.85
CA PRO A 111 -6.90 -15.25 -4.23
C PRO A 111 -6.13 -14.35 -5.19
N HIS A 112 -5.87 -14.84 -6.39
CA HIS A 112 -5.10 -14.08 -7.39
C HIS A 112 -5.75 -12.73 -7.75
N GLU A 113 -7.08 -12.70 -7.83
CA GLU A 113 -7.85 -11.50 -8.16
C GLU A 113 -7.68 -10.39 -7.08
N GLU A 114 -7.59 -10.77 -5.81
CA GLU A 114 -7.32 -9.82 -4.72
C GLU A 114 -5.88 -9.29 -4.79
N MET A 115 -4.90 -10.15 -5.11
CA MET A 115 -3.52 -9.72 -5.32
C MET A 115 -3.43 -8.71 -6.47
N VAL A 116 -4.13 -8.98 -7.59
CA VAL A 116 -4.19 -8.06 -8.74
C VAL A 116 -4.84 -6.74 -8.36
N SER A 117 -5.94 -6.78 -7.61
CA SER A 117 -6.62 -5.57 -7.13
C SER A 117 -5.71 -4.71 -6.24
N GLU A 118 -4.85 -5.33 -5.44
CA GLU A 118 -3.94 -4.64 -4.52
C GLU A 118 -2.79 -3.92 -5.25
N VAL A 119 -2.19 -4.55 -6.25
CA VAL A 119 -1.00 -4.00 -6.92
C VAL A 119 -1.26 -3.41 -8.31
N GLY A 120 -2.42 -3.69 -8.88
CA GLY A 120 -2.81 -3.30 -10.23
C GLY A 120 -2.40 -4.32 -11.31
N GLU A 121 -3.17 -4.35 -12.39
CA GLU A 121 -3.01 -5.24 -13.56
C GLU A 121 -1.62 -5.16 -14.20
N GLU A 122 -1.03 -3.96 -14.28
CA GLU A 122 0.30 -3.76 -14.85
C GLU A 122 1.35 -4.54 -14.08
N VAL A 123 1.39 -4.37 -12.77
CA VAL A 123 2.35 -5.03 -11.87
C VAL A 123 2.15 -6.53 -11.87
N ALA A 124 0.89 -7.00 -11.83
CA ALA A 124 0.57 -8.42 -11.86
C ALA A 124 1.06 -9.15 -13.12
N ARG A 125 1.15 -8.44 -14.25
CA ARG A 125 1.73 -8.99 -15.50
C ARG A 125 3.26 -9.01 -15.51
N ARG A 126 3.91 -8.15 -14.73
CA ARG A 126 5.37 -7.95 -14.72
C ARG A 126 6.09 -8.89 -13.76
N VAL A 127 5.57 -9.08 -12.56
CA VAL A 127 6.28 -9.77 -11.49
C VAL A 127 5.46 -10.88 -10.85
N LYS A 128 6.14 -11.88 -10.28
CA LYS A 128 5.47 -12.99 -9.57
C LYS A 128 5.06 -12.54 -8.18
N MET A 129 3.86 -12.95 -7.78
CA MET A 129 3.24 -12.65 -6.50
C MET A 129 3.02 -13.91 -5.66
N TYR A 130 3.22 -13.82 -4.36
CA TYR A 130 3.14 -14.93 -3.42
C TYR A 130 2.43 -14.52 -2.12
N ASN A 131 1.74 -15.46 -1.51
CA ASN A 131 1.23 -15.34 -0.14
C ASN A 131 2.29 -15.81 0.87
N SER A 132 2.46 -15.08 1.98
CA SER A 132 3.21 -15.56 3.15
C SER A 132 2.30 -16.43 4.02
N SER A 133 1.95 -17.64 3.56
CA SER A 133 1.08 -18.51 4.35
C SER A 133 1.79 -19.02 5.60
N CYS A 134 1.16 -18.85 6.78
CA CYS A 134 1.66 -19.46 8.02
C CYS A 134 1.12 -20.88 8.27
N LYS A 135 0.33 -21.43 7.33
CA LYS A 135 -0.11 -22.82 7.42
C LYS A 135 1.08 -23.75 7.22
N LYS A 136 1.43 -24.50 8.26
CA LYS A 136 2.38 -25.62 8.11
C LYS A 136 1.75 -26.62 7.13
N SER A 137 2.42 -26.83 6.02
CA SER A 137 2.18 -27.96 5.10
C SER A 137 2.40 -29.29 5.82
#